data_01839c15394064b5b86406a4615ffe59
#
_entry.id   01839c15394064b5b86406a4615ffe59
#
_cell.length_a   1.000
_cell.length_b   1.000
_cell.length_c   1.000
_cell.angle_alpha   90.00
_cell.angle_beta   90.00
_cell.angle_gamma   90.00
#
_symmetry.space_group_name_H-M   'P 1'
#
loop_
_entity.id
_entity.type
_entity.pdbx_description
1 polymer ?
#
loop_
_entity_poly.entity_id
_entity_poly.type
_entity_poly.pdbx_seq_one_letter_code
_entity_poly.pdbx_strand_id
1 'polypeptide(L)'
;MKKKLRSVLMTMIITIITVGCGAKGTGDNNASNNTDNVPRVEVADSAEALNKVWNTYADDERFFAMGGDFGNPVDNSAGIFNIEDTENLTYALYIPADSVGLIDEAASLIHGMNANTFTGAAFHLKDTGKAQTLVDALKENIVNTQWICGFPDKLVIFTINGGEYVISAFGKEEIMENFKTKLTEVYAESASLAVEEKLV
;
A
#
# COMPACT_ATOMS: atom_id res chain seq x y z
N MET A 1 9.54 8.75 60.96
CA MET A 1 9.97 7.41 61.49
C MET A 1 10.37 6.55 60.31
N LYS A 2 11.63 6.22 60.21
CA LYS A 2 12.37 5.04 59.71
C LYS A 2 11.74 4.24 58.51
N LYS A 3 12.30 4.49 57.32
CA LYS A 3 13.11 3.64 56.40
C LYS A 3 12.85 2.13 56.43
N LYS A 4 12.60 1.55 55.23
CA LYS A 4 13.35 0.34 54.81
C LYS A 4 13.43 0.28 53.26
N LEU A 5 14.64 0.49 52.79
CA LEU A 5 15.20 0.22 51.47
C LEU A 5 15.37 -1.31 51.32
N ARG A 6 14.81 -1.94 50.29
CA ARG A 6 15.15 -3.31 49.90
C ARG A 6 15.74 -3.31 48.51
N SER A 7 17.06 -3.42 48.49
CA SER A 7 17.89 -3.79 47.36
C SER A 7 17.59 -5.24 46.97
N VAL A 8 17.26 -5.49 45.69
CA VAL A 8 17.26 -6.83 45.09
C VAL A 8 18.35 -6.88 44.05
N LEU A 9 19.38 -7.61 44.39
CA LEU A 9 20.53 -7.97 43.58
C LEU A 9 20.07 -9.00 42.53
N MET A 10 20.11 -8.65 41.23
CA MET A 10 19.79 -9.57 40.14
C MET A 10 21.07 -10.10 39.53
N THR A 11 21.32 -11.37 39.80
CA THR A 11 22.49 -12.14 39.41
C THR A 11 22.49 -12.40 37.91
N MET A 12 23.53 -11.93 37.22
CA MET A 12 23.76 -12.12 35.79
C MET A 12 24.37 -13.52 35.59
N ILE A 13 23.66 -14.43 34.93
CA ILE A 13 24.18 -15.73 34.48
C ILE A 13 24.63 -15.57 33.03
N ILE A 14 25.95 -15.56 32.82
CA ILE A 14 26.59 -15.61 31.51
C ILE A 14 26.79 -17.08 31.15
N THR A 15 26.08 -17.53 30.12
CA THR A 15 26.29 -18.87 29.54
C THR A 15 27.18 -18.72 28.31
N ILE A 16 28.42 -19.16 28.43
CA ILE A 16 29.40 -19.25 27.34
C ILE A 16 29.13 -20.56 26.61
N ILE A 17 28.76 -20.52 25.33
CA ILE A 17 28.71 -21.69 24.47
C ILE A 17 29.90 -21.64 23.51
N THR A 18 30.70 -22.69 23.58
CA THR A 18 31.95 -22.92 22.89
C THR A 18 31.77 -23.20 21.41
N VAL A 19 32.69 -22.62 20.63
CA VAL A 19 32.90 -22.79 19.21
C VAL A 19 33.27 -24.25 18.89
N GLY A 20 32.55 -24.86 17.97
CA GLY A 20 32.91 -26.08 17.28
C GLY A 20 33.30 -25.77 15.84
N CYS A 21 34.58 -25.91 15.52
CA CYS A 21 35.15 -25.80 14.18
C CYS A 21 35.08 -27.15 13.46
N GLY A 22 34.56 -27.22 12.23
CA GLY A 22 34.53 -28.44 11.42
C GLY A 22 34.15 -28.24 9.96
N ALA A 23 35.16 -28.11 9.10
CA ALA A 23 35.35 -28.61 7.72
C ALA A 23 34.33 -28.29 6.58
N LYS A 24 34.85 -27.55 5.59
CA LYS A 24 34.75 -27.65 4.10
C LYS A 24 33.56 -28.38 3.47
N GLY A 25 32.76 -27.61 2.73
CA GLY A 25 31.89 -28.03 1.64
C GLY A 25 31.69 -26.88 0.65
N THR A 26 32.02 -27.14 -0.57
CA THR A 26 32.02 -26.35 -1.80
C THR A 26 30.76 -25.53 -2.03
N GLY A 27 30.93 -24.36 -2.70
CA GLY A 27 29.98 -23.32 -2.91
C GLY A 27 28.71 -23.68 -3.68
N ASP A 28 27.68 -22.96 -3.32
CA ASP A 28 26.67 -22.51 -4.25
C ASP A 28 26.23 -21.11 -3.77
N ASN A 29 26.57 -20.12 -4.61
CA ASN A 29 26.11 -18.76 -4.45
C ASN A 29 24.63 -18.70 -4.84
N ASN A 30 23.74 -19.09 -3.94
CA ASN A 30 22.35 -18.74 -4.03
C ASN A 30 22.17 -17.42 -3.27
N ALA A 31 22.15 -16.31 -3.98
CA ALA A 31 21.69 -15.04 -3.48
C ALA A 31 20.18 -15.21 -3.23
N SER A 32 19.85 -15.76 -2.06
CA SER A 32 18.49 -15.73 -1.52
C SER A 32 18.17 -14.26 -1.26
N ASN A 33 17.34 -13.67 -2.10
CA ASN A 33 16.75 -12.38 -1.87
C ASN A 33 16.01 -12.45 -0.52
N ASN A 34 16.47 -11.68 0.43
CA ASN A 34 16.02 -11.64 1.81
C ASN A 34 14.67 -10.85 1.88
N THR A 35 13.64 -11.36 1.19
CA THR A 35 12.25 -10.84 1.27
C THR A 35 11.45 -11.47 2.41
N ASP A 36 12.02 -12.43 3.15
CA ASP A 36 11.30 -13.25 4.14
C ASP A 36 11.08 -12.57 5.50
N ASN A 37 11.40 -11.29 5.66
CA ASN A 37 11.37 -10.63 6.97
C ASN A 37 10.56 -9.32 7.00
N VAL A 38 9.77 -9.03 5.96
CA VAL A 38 8.83 -7.89 5.99
C VAL A 38 7.60 -8.31 6.77
N PRO A 39 7.20 -7.59 7.83
CA PRO A 39 5.93 -7.83 8.49
C PRO A 39 4.80 -7.83 7.45
N ARG A 40 3.88 -8.79 7.57
CA ARG A 40 2.78 -8.93 6.60
C ARG A 40 1.45 -8.72 7.30
N VAL A 41 0.59 -7.93 6.67
CA VAL A 41 -0.82 -7.82 7.02
C VAL A 41 -1.59 -8.75 6.07
N GLU A 42 -2.44 -9.61 6.63
CA GLU A 42 -3.31 -10.47 5.83
C GLU A 42 -4.31 -9.61 5.04
N VAL A 43 -4.36 -9.83 3.73
CA VAL A 43 -5.23 -9.13 2.78
C VAL A 43 -5.78 -10.18 1.83
N ALA A 44 -7.11 -10.32 1.76
CA ALA A 44 -7.75 -11.36 0.95
C ALA A 44 -7.80 -11.01 -0.54
N ASP A 45 -7.97 -9.71 -0.86
CA ASP A 45 -8.06 -9.19 -2.22
C ASP A 45 -7.75 -7.68 -2.27
N SER A 46 -7.67 -7.13 -3.48
CA SER A 46 -7.37 -5.70 -3.69
C SER A 46 -8.45 -4.77 -3.11
N ALA A 47 -9.71 -5.20 -3.05
CA ALA A 47 -10.77 -4.41 -2.43
C ALA A 47 -10.62 -4.38 -0.91
N GLU A 48 -10.25 -5.50 -0.28
CA GLU A 48 -9.93 -5.53 1.15
C GLU A 48 -8.72 -4.66 1.46
N ALA A 49 -7.72 -4.60 0.58
CA ALA A 49 -6.57 -3.71 0.75
C ALA A 49 -6.98 -2.25 0.98
N LEU A 50 -7.94 -1.74 0.21
CA LEU A 50 -8.48 -0.39 0.39
C LEU A 50 -9.48 -0.31 1.55
N ASN A 51 -10.32 -1.34 1.73
CA ASN A 51 -11.37 -1.35 2.75
C ASN A 51 -10.81 -1.39 4.17
N LYS A 52 -9.66 -2.03 4.40
CA LYS A 52 -8.96 -1.96 5.69
C LYS A 52 -8.66 -0.50 6.09
N VAL A 53 -8.26 0.33 5.14
CA VAL A 53 -8.03 1.76 5.37
C VAL A 53 -9.36 2.51 5.51
N TRP A 54 -10.30 2.32 4.57
CA TRP A 54 -11.60 3.00 4.57
C TRP A 54 -12.42 2.75 5.83
N ASN A 55 -12.36 1.55 6.39
CA ASN A 55 -13.10 1.18 7.59
C ASN A 55 -12.57 1.82 8.88
N THR A 56 -11.40 2.47 8.85
CA THR A 56 -10.88 3.25 9.98
C THR A 56 -11.38 4.69 10.01
N TYR A 57 -12.06 5.15 8.95
CA TYR A 57 -12.62 6.49 8.89
C TYR A 57 -13.78 6.62 9.87
N ALA A 58 -13.77 7.67 10.70
CA ALA A 58 -14.90 8.05 11.50
C ALA A 58 -16.05 8.57 10.62
N ASP A 59 -17.28 8.61 11.15
CA ASP A 59 -18.44 8.98 10.35
C ASP A 59 -18.37 10.41 9.76
N ASP A 60 -17.73 11.32 10.47
CA ASP A 60 -17.52 12.72 10.05
C ASP A 60 -16.33 12.91 9.09
N GLU A 61 -15.48 11.90 8.97
CA GLU A 61 -14.37 11.88 8.00
C GLU A 61 -14.78 11.25 6.66
N ARG A 62 -15.88 10.48 6.66
CA ARG A 62 -16.33 9.75 5.48
C ARG A 62 -16.92 10.70 4.45
N PHE A 63 -16.52 10.52 3.21
CA PHE A 63 -17.15 11.14 2.06
C PHE A 63 -18.02 10.12 1.31
N PHE A 64 -18.87 10.58 0.39
CA PHE A 64 -19.59 9.69 -0.52
C PHE A 64 -18.57 8.99 -1.43
N ALA A 65 -18.31 7.72 -1.16
CA ALA A 65 -17.35 6.91 -1.90
C ALA A 65 -18.06 5.88 -2.78
N MET A 66 -17.43 5.56 -3.91
CA MET A 66 -17.81 4.50 -4.83
C MET A 66 -16.59 3.64 -5.14
N GLY A 67 -16.76 2.34 -5.14
CA GLY A 67 -15.75 1.39 -5.59
C GLY A 67 -16.25 0.52 -6.74
N GLY A 68 -15.40 -0.41 -7.18
CA GLY A 68 -15.69 -1.30 -8.30
C GLY A 68 -15.53 -0.63 -9.66
N ASP A 69 -15.99 -1.30 -10.69
CA ASP A 69 -15.99 -0.80 -12.06
C ASP A 69 -17.35 -0.18 -12.45
N PHE A 70 -17.41 0.41 -13.67
CA PHE A 70 -18.62 1.05 -14.16
C PHE A 70 -19.81 0.09 -14.34
N GLY A 71 -19.56 -1.22 -14.49
CA GLY A 71 -20.58 -2.26 -14.63
C GLY A 71 -21.04 -2.82 -13.27
N ASN A 72 -20.20 -2.75 -12.27
CA ASN A 72 -20.40 -3.31 -10.93
C ASN A 72 -19.99 -2.33 -9.84
N PRO A 73 -20.68 -1.18 -9.70
CA PRO A 73 -20.34 -0.19 -8.68
C PRO A 73 -20.66 -0.72 -7.28
N VAL A 74 -19.85 -0.33 -6.30
CA VAL A 74 -20.04 -0.63 -4.88
C VAL A 74 -20.15 0.67 -4.10
N ASP A 75 -21.27 0.87 -3.44
CA ASP A 75 -21.55 2.11 -2.68
C ASP A 75 -20.80 2.10 -1.34
N ASN A 76 -20.19 3.25 -1.01
CA ASN A 76 -19.53 3.53 0.27
C ASN A 76 -18.46 2.49 0.70
N SER A 77 -17.84 1.84 -0.27
CA SER A 77 -16.81 0.83 -0.04
C SER A 77 -15.90 0.73 -1.26
N ALA A 78 -14.68 0.22 -1.09
CA ALA A 78 -13.88 -0.21 -2.22
C ALA A 78 -14.48 -1.48 -2.84
N GLY A 79 -14.30 -1.63 -4.15
CA GLY A 79 -14.78 -2.78 -4.91
C GLY A 79 -13.77 -3.23 -5.96
N ILE A 80 -13.83 -4.51 -6.31
CA ILE A 80 -12.99 -5.11 -7.36
C ILE A 80 -13.29 -4.44 -8.70
N PHE A 81 -12.24 -4.13 -9.44
CA PHE A 81 -12.29 -3.54 -10.77
C PHE A 81 -11.96 -4.60 -11.82
N ASN A 82 -12.76 -4.70 -12.88
CA ASN A 82 -12.53 -5.65 -13.96
C ASN A 82 -11.27 -5.27 -14.76
N ILE A 83 -10.21 -6.07 -14.61
CA ILE A 83 -8.92 -5.84 -15.29
C ILE A 83 -8.92 -6.25 -16.77
N GLU A 84 -9.92 -7.03 -17.23
CA GLU A 84 -10.07 -7.40 -18.65
C GLU A 84 -10.54 -6.20 -19.48
N ASP A 85 -11.27 -5.26 -18.86
CA ASP A 85 -11.66 -3.99 -19.48
C ASP A 85 -10.53 -2.96 -19.33
N THR A 86 -9.47 -3.15 -20.11
CA THR A 86 -8.25 -2.34 -20.04
C THR A 86 -8.52 -0.85 -20.29
N GLU A 87 -9.46 -0.51 -21.16
CA GLU A 87 -9.78 0.90 -21.47
C GLU A 87 -10.36 1.60 -20.22
N ASN A 88 -11.38 1.01 -19.60
CA ASN A 88 -11.97 1.55 -18.38
C ASN A 88 -10.99 1.52 -17.20
N LEU A 89 -10.18 0.46 -17.08
CA LEU A 89 -9.16 0.35 -16.03
C LEU A 89 -8.12 1.47 -16.13
N THR A 90 -7.59 1.71 -17.34
CA THR A 90 -6.60 2.78 -17.55
C THR A 90 -7.20 4.17 -17.38
N TYR A 91 -8.44 4.36 -17.82
CA TYR A 91 -9.14 5.63 -17.66
C TYR A 91 -9.46 5.96 -16.21
N ALA A 92 -9.99 5.00 -15.44
CA ALA A 92 -10.45 5.24 -14.07
C ALA A 92 -9.33 5.21 -13.03
N LEU A 93 -8.36 4.30 -13.17
CA LEU A 93 -7.31 4.06 -12.17
C LEU A 93 -5.93 4.57 -12.59
N TYR A 94 -5.81 5.16 -13.76
CA TYR A 94 -4.59 5.78 -14.29
C TYR A 94 -3.39 4.82 -14.38
N ILE A 95 -3.62 3.51 -14.42
CA ILE A 95 -2.57 2.55 -14.75
C ILE A 95 -2.29 2.59 -16.26
N PRO A 96 -1.03 2.73 -16.70
CA PRO A 96 -0.71 2.66 -18.14
C PRO A 96 -1.08 1.31 -18.74
N ALA A 97 -1.59 1.29 -19.97
CA ALA A 97 -2.07 0.08 -20.64
C ALA A 97 -0.99 -1.02 -20.77
N ASP A 98 0.27 -0.65 -20.96
CA ASP A 98 1.41 -1.56 -21.04
C ASP A 98 1.81 -2.14 -19.66
N SER A 99 1.33 -1.55 -18.58
CA SER A 99 1.56 -2.01 -17.20
C SER A 99 0.47 -2.95 -16.68
N VAL A 100 -0.69 -3.06 -17.36
CA VAL A 100 -1.79 -3.96 -16.94
C VAL A 100 -1.35 -5.43 -16.88
N GLY A 101 -0.40 -5.82 -17.73
CA GLY A 101 0.18 -7.17 -17.70
C GLY A 101 0.90 -7.55 -16.40
N LEU A 102 1.28 -6.57 -15.55
CA LEU A 102 1.97 -6.79 -14.28
C LEU A 102 1.04 -7.24 -13.14
N ILE A 103 -0.27 -6.97 -13.27
CA ILE A 103 -1.25 -7.21 -12.22
C ILE A 103 -2.18 -8.37 -12.61
N ASP A 104 -2.78 -9.01 -11.62
CA ASP A 104 -3.85 -10.00 -11.80
C ASP A 104 -5.15 -9.61 -11.09
N GLU A 105 -5.12 -8.54 -10.28
CA GLU A 105 -6.30 -7.98 -9.65
C GLU A 105 -6.15 -6.47 -9.43
N ALA A 106 -7.27 -5.77 -9.48
CA ALA A 106 -7.35 -4.36 -9.13
C ALA A 106 -8.65 -4.05 -8.36
N ALA A 107 -8.62 -2.98 -7.57
CA ALA A 107 -9.79 -2.42 -6.90
C ALA A 107 -9.75 -0.90 -6.89
N SER A 108 -10.90 -0.28 -6.75
CA SER A 108 -11.06 1.16 -6.69
C SER A 108 -11.80 1.62 -5.44
N LEU A 109 -11.49 2.84 -4.99
CA LEU A 109 -12.25 3.64 -4.03
C LEU A 109 -12.19 5.10 -4.49
N ILE A 110 -13.29 5.63 -5.01
CA ILE A 110 -13.33 6.93 -5.69
C ILE A 110 -14.34 7.84 -5.00
N HIS A 111 -14.04 9.13 -4.84
CA HIS A 111 -15.02 10.11 -4.36
C HIS A 111 -16.11 10.34 -5.41
N GLY A 112 -17.37 10.11 -5.04
CA GLY A 112 -18.50 10.23 -5.97
C GLY A 112 -18.86 11.65 -6.39
N MET A 113 -18.13 12.69 -5.93
CA MET A 113 -18.33 14.09 -6.31
C MET A 113 -17.05 14.67 -6.91
N ASN A 114 -17.10 15.09 -8.17
CA ASN A 114 -15.94 15.61 -8.92
C ASN A 114 -15.28 16.85 -8.28
N ALA A 115 -16.00 17.64 -7.48
CA ALA A 115 -15.45 18.83 -6.84
C ALA A 115 -14.42 18.50 -5.73
N ASN A 116 -14.54 17.32 -5.12
CA ASN A 116 -13.67 16.85 -4.04
C ASN A 116 -12.89 15.62 -4.51
N THR A 117 -12.02 15.80 -5.48
CA THR A 117 -11.30 14.72 -6.14
C THR A 117 -10.56 13.81 -5.16
N PHE A 118 -10.87 12.53 -5.22
CA PHE A 118 -10.08 11.44 -4.65
C PHE A 118 -10.27 10.19 -5.49
N THR A 119 -9.17 9.57 -5.87
CA THR A 119 -9.12 8.25 -6.49
C THR A 119 -8.08 7.43 -5.75
N GLY A 120 -8.52 6.34 -5.13
CA GLY A 120 -7.68 5.30 -4.56
C GLY A 120 -7.80 4.03 -5.39
N ALA A 121 -6.67 3.43 -5.72
CA ALA A 121 -6.58 2.16 -6.44
C ALA A 121 -5.62 1.22 -5.72
N ALA A 122 -5.98 -0.06 -5.62
CA ALA A 122 -5.09 -1.11 -5.18
C ALA A 122 -4.88 -2.11 -6.32
N PHE A 123 -3.65 -2.52 -6.53
CA PHE A 123 -3.23 -3.45 -7.57
C PHE A 123 -2.48 -4.61 -6.93
N HIS A 124 -2.94 -5.85 -7.14
CA HIS A 124 -2.21 -7.05 -6.77
C HIS A 124 -1.24 -7.43 -7.89
N LEU A 125 0.02 -7.67 -7.57
CA LEU A 125 1.05 -7.98 -8.55
C LEU A 125 1.23 -9.49 -8.73
N LYS A 126 1.36 -9.92 -9.99
CA LYS A 126 1.75 -11.30 -10.35
C LYS A 126 3.18 -11.64 -9.89
N ASP A 127 4.04 -10.63 -9.80
CA ASP A 127 5.45 -10.73 -9.41
C ASP A 127 5.81 -9.52 -8.53
N THR A 128 6.03 -9.75 -7.25
CA THR A 128 6.41 -8.71 -6.28
C THR A 128 7.69 -7.96 -6.66
N GLY A 129 8.60 -8.62 -7.40
CA GLY A 129 9.82 -7.99 -7.95
C GLY A 129 9.55 -6.89 -8.98
N LYS A 130 8.30 -6.74 -9.45
CA LYS A 130 7.85 -5.70 -10.39
C LYS A 130 7.16 -4.51 -9.72
N ALA A 131 7.08 -4.49 -8.39
CA ALA A 131 6.41 -3.42 -7.67
C ALA A 131 6.97 -2.03 -8.03
N GLN A 132 8.30 -1.86 -8.05
CA GLN A 132 8.91 -0.59 -8.42
C GLN A 132 8.61 -0.19 -9.88
N THR A 133 8.56 -1.16 -10.80
CA THR A 133 8.19 -0.90 -12.21
C THR A 133 6.77 -0.34 -12.31
N LEU A 134 5.81 -0.89 -11.56
CA LEU A 134 4.45 -0.39 -11.53
C LEU A 134 4.35 0.98 -10.84
N VAL A 135 5.07 1.18 -9.74
CA VAL A 135 5.16 2.48 -9.02
C VAL A 135 5.63 3.59 -9.96
N ASP A 136 6.73 3.36 -10.68
CA ASP A 136 7.30 4.34 -11.61
C ASP A 136 6.34 4.68 -12.75
N ALA A 137 5.69 3.66 -13.32
CA ALA A 137 4.70 3.81 -14.40
C ALA A 137 3.47 4.61 -13.94
N LEU A 138 2.90 4.30 -12.76
CA LEU A 138 1.78 5.03 -12.17
C LEU A 138 2.17 6.49 -11.88
N LYS A 139 3.33 6.71 -11.25
CA LYS A 139 3.85 8.06 -10.98
C LYS A 139 3.94 8.87 -12.26
N GLU A 140 4.64 8.36 -13.28
CA GLU A 140 4.83 9.05 -14.54
C GLU A 140 3.50 9.40 -15.21
N ASN A 141 2.57 8.45 -15.27
CA ASN A 141 1.28 8.66 -15.91
C ASN A 141 0.43 9.70 -15.17
N ILE A 142 0.34 9.62 -13.84
CA ILE A 142 -0.51 10.53 -13.05
C ILE A 142 0.07 11.95 -13.02
N VAL A 143 1.39 12.10 -12.84
CA VAL A 143 2.07 13.42 -12.83
C VAL A 143 1.95 14.14 -14.17
N ASN A 144 2.01 13.40 -15.28
CA ASN A 144 1.91 13.98 -16.64
C ASN A 144 0.47 14.12 -17.13
N THR A 145 -0.53 13.75 -16.34
CA THR A 145 -1.93 13.88 -16.74
C THR A 145 -2.35 15.34 -16.85
N GLN A 146 -2.95 15.72 -17.98
CA GLN A 146 -3.59 17.01 -18.16
C GLN A 146 -4.99 17.00 -17.55
N TRP A 147 -5.11 17.52 -16.34
CA TRP A 147 -6.38 17.57 -15.64
C TRP A 147 -7.33 18.60 -16.26
N ILE A 148 -8.53 18.19 -16.68
CA ILE A 148 -9.57 19.05 -17.25
C ILE A 148 -10.56 19.48 -16.17
N CYS A 149 -10.83 18.60 -15.20
CA CYS A 149 -11.69 18.86 -14.04
C CYS A 149 -11.20 18.06 -12.84
N GLY A 150 -11.67 18.42 -11.65
CA GLY A 150 -11.32 17.67 -10.44
C GLY A 150 -9.84 17.73 -10.07
N PHE A 151 -9.16 18.84 -10.34
CA PHE A 151 -7.70 19.03 -10.14
C PHE A 151 -7.22 18.46 -8.80
N PRO A 152 -6.51 17.32 -8.78
CA PRO A 152 -5.92 16.78 -7.57
C PRO A 152 -4.70 17.60 -7.15
N ASP A 153 -4.47 17.72 -5.85
CA ASP A 153 -3.36 18.48 -5.28
C ASP A 153 -2.14 17.57 -4.99
N LYS A 154 -2.41 16.28 -4.72
CA LYS A 154 -1.40 15.36 -4.20
C LYS A 154 -1.58 13.94 -4.70
N LEU A 155 -0.44 13.26 -4.92
CA LEU A 155 -0.31 11.83 -5.19
C LEU A 155 0.48 11.16 -4.07
N VAL A 156 0.04 10.00 -3.61
CA VAL A 156 0.84 9.05 -2.83
C VAL A 156 0.77 7.66 -3.45
N ILE A 157 1.89 6.92 -3.43
CA ILE A 157 1.93 5.52 -3.82
C ILE A 157 2.65 4.74 -2.72
N PHE A 158 2.04 3.66 -2.27
CA PHE A 158 2.60 2.73 -1.31
C PHE A 158 2.79 1.36 -1.92
N THR A 159 3.82 0.65 -1.47
CA THR A 159 3.92 -0.80 -1.62
C THR A 159 3.55 -1.46 -0.30
N ILE A 160 2.78 -2.53 -0.35
CA ILE A 160 2.31 -3.29 0.81
C ILE A 160 2.86 -4.70 0.73
N ASN A 161 3.18 -5.30 1.90
CA ASN A 161 3.65 -6.66 2.03
C ASN A 161 4.86 -6.99 1.14
N GLY A 162 5.83 -6.05 1.04
CA GLY A 162 7.01 -6.27 0.21
C GLY A 162 6.74 -6.22 -1.30
N GLY A 163 5.69 -5.53 -1.73
CA GLY A 163 5.34 -5.33 -3.14
C GLY A 163 4.28 -6.29 -3.67
N GLU A 164 3.60 -7.04 -2.79
CA GLU A 164 2.44 -7.86 -3.18
C GLU A 164 1.30 -6.98 -3.69
N TYR A 165 1.06 -5.85 -3.02
CA TYR A 165 0.14 -4.82 -3.47
C TYR A 165 0.85 -3.49 -3.71
N VAL A 166 0.40 -2.76 -4.72
CA VAL A 166 0.68 -1.33 -4.90
C VAL A 166 -0.62 -0.58 -4.71
N ILE A 167 -0.63 0.37 -3.76
CA ILE A 167 -1.77 1.27 -3.54
C ILE A 167 -1.38 2.65 -4.04
N SER A 168 -2.09 3.14 -5.05
CA SER A 168 -1.96 4.50 -5.59
C SER A 168 -3.17 5.31 -5.17
N ALA A 169 -2.95 6.51 -4.65
CA ALA A 169 -4.05 7.44 -4.37
C ALA A 169 -3.67 8.87 -4.73
N PHE A 170 -4.59 9.60 -5.34
CA PHE A 170 -4.44 11.01 -5.61
C PHE A 170 -5.76 11.76 -5.39
N GLY A 171 -5.66 13.04 -5.02
CA GLY A 171 -6.85 13.83 -4.70
C GLY A 171 -6.52 15.16 -4.04
N LYS A 172 -7.55 15.75 -3.39
CA LYS A 172 -7.39 16.98 -2.62
C LYS A 172 -6.51 16.76 -1.40
N GLU A 173 -5.65 17.73 -1.09
CA GLU A 173 -4.60 17.60 -0.08
C GLU A 173 -5.14 17.11 1.28
N GLU A 174 -6.26 17.68 1.76
CA GLU A 174 -6.83 17.27 3.06
C GLU A 174 -7.28 15.81 3.08
N ILE A 175 -7.93 15.33 2.00
CA ILE A 175 -8.36 13.94 1.86
C ILE A 175 -7.14 13.02 1.79
N MET A 176 -6.10 13.45 1.06
CA MET A 176 -4.87 12.67 0.88
C MET A 176 -4.05 12.53 2.16
N GLU A 177 -3.96 13.59 2.99
CA GLU A 177 -3.27 13.51 4.29
C GLU A 177 -3.98 12.53 5.23
N ASN A 178 -5.32 12.57 5.27
CA ASN A 178 -6.08 11.62 6.07
C ASN A 178 -5.90 10.19 5.57
N PHE A 179 -6.04 9.95 4.26
CA PHE A 179 -5.84 8.63 3.65
C PHE A 179 -4.44 8.07 3.93
N LYS A 180 -3.39 8.86 3.72
CA LYS A 180 -2.01 8.50 3.99
C LYS A 180 -1.78 8.12 5.46
N THR A 181 -2.32 8.93 6.39
CA THR A 181 -2.23 8.67 7.83
C THR A 181 -2.86 7.33 8.18
N LYS A 182 -4.12 7.12 7.77
CA LYS A 182 -4.85 5.89 8.05
C LYS A 182 -4.21 4.66 7.40
N LEU A 183 -3.72 4.78 6.16
CA LEU A 183 -3.00 3.69 5.51
C LEU A 183 -1.74 3.30 6.30
N THR A 184 -0.96 4.29 6.75
CA THR A 184 0.23 4.05 7.55
C THR A 184 -0.09 3.40 8.89
N GLU A 185 -1.19 3.78 9.53
CA GLU A 185 -1.64 3.18 10.79
C GLU A 185 -2.10 1.72 10.59
N VAL A 186 -2.86 1.44 9.54
CA VAL A 186 -3.39 0.10 9.24
C VAL A 186 -2.29 -0.89 8.88
N TYR A 187 -1.36 -0.47 8.02
CA TYR A 187 -0.35 -1.37 7.49
C TYR A 187 0.98 -1.31 8.24
N ALA A 188 1.21 -0.25 9.02
CA ALA A 188 2.41 -0.08 9.83
C ALA A 188 3.70 -0.44 9.05
N GLU A 189 4.52 -1.35 9.57
CA GLU A 189 5.79 -1.77 8.96
C GLU A 189 5.64 -2.59 7.67
N SER A 190 4.42 -3.06 7.33
CA SER A 190 4.17 -3.75 6.06
C SER A 190 3.92 -2.80 4.89
N ALA A 191 3.73 -1.49 5.17
CA ALA A 191 3.63 -0.45 4.15
C ALA A 191 4.96 0.29 3.97
N SER A 192 5.31 0.56 2.73
CA SER A 192 6.42 1.45 2.37
C SER A 192 5.92 2.56 1.46
N LEU A 193 6.10 3.82 1.86
CA LEU A 193 5.79 4.98 1.02
C LEU A 193 6.83 5.07 -0.10
N ALA A 194 6.40 4.80 -1.33
CA ALA A 194 7.25 4.81 -2.52
C ALA A 194 7.27 6.18 -3.20
N VAL A 195 6.11 6.88 -3.23
CA VAL A 195 5.95 8.19 -3.88
C VAL A 195 5.09 9.09 -3.02
N GLU A 196 5.48 10.35 -2.92
CA GLU A 196 4.67 11.46 -2.44
C GLU A 196 5.00 12.70 -3.28
N GLU A 197 4.04 13.16 -4.09
CA GLU A 197 4.24 14.25 -5.05
C GLU A 197 3.10 15.25 -4.98
N LYS A 198 3.41 16.55 -5.19
CA LYS A 198 2.42 17.58 -5.47
C LYS A 198 2.09 17.59 -6.95
N LEU A 199 0.80 17.66 -7.29
CA LEU A 199 0.31 17.61 -8.67
C LEU A 199 -0.03 18.99 -9.25
N VAL A 200 -0.16 20.01 -8.41
CA VAL A 200 -0.47 21.40 -8.81
C VAL A 200 0.35 22.38 -7.98
#